data_ade7ef9044290a465bf2c4ffbf51350d
#
_entry.id   ade7ef9044290a465bf2c4ffbf51350d
#
_cell.length_a   1.000
_cell.length_b   1.000
_cell.length_c   1.000
_cell.angle_alpha   90.00
_cell.angle_beta   90.00
_cell.angle_gamma   90.00
#
_symmetry.space_group_name_H-M   'P 1'
#
loop_
_entity.id
_entity.type
_entity.pdbx_description
1 polymer ?
#
loop_
_entity_poly.entity_id
_entity_poly.type
_entity_poly.pdbx_seq_one_letter_code
_entity_poly.pdbx_strand_id
1 'polypeptide(L)'
;YRNIKANGGSYTAGTDNKNISDIGCLPPETVAEKVRFIVTGSQHGYRPKPVRRKDIPKPNGKTRPLGIPCIWDRLVQQCIKQVIEPICEAKFSDNSYGFRPNRSVEHAVQKTYTMLQRMNLHYVIEFDIKGFFDNVNHSKLMRQIWAMGIHDKQLIFIIKRILKAPIRMPDGTTLIPDKGTPQGGIISPLLANIVLNELDKWVESQWQNHPLVKEYGYERKIRNSITSVSYTHLRAHETELHL
;
A
#
# COMPACT_ATOMS: atom_id res chain seq x y z
N TYR A 1 9.62 -7.75 13.31
CA TYR A 1 10.38 -8.92 12.88
C TYR A 1 9.45 -10.06 12.42
N ARG A 2 8.52 -10.55 13.29
CA ARG A 2 7.62 -11.68 12.98
C ARG A 2 6.88 -11.51 11.65
N ASN A 3 6.28 -10.37 11.41
CA ASN A 3 5.52 -10.08 10.19
C ASN A 3 6.39 -10.13 8.91
N ILE A 4 7.66 -9.73 9.02
CA ILE A 4 8.59 -9.82 7.89
C ILE A 4 9.04 -11.27 7.70
N LYS A 5 9.36 -11.99 8.79
CA LYS A 5 9.82 -13.39 8.73
C LYS A 5 8.77 -14.32 8.12
N ALA A 6 7.50 -14.08 8.40
CA ALA A 6 6.39 -14.87 7.86
C ALA A 6 6.20 -14.72 6.34
N ASN A 7 6.79 -13.69 5.73
CA ASN A 7 6.71 -13.47 4.29
C ASN A 7 7.76 -14.31 3.56
N GLY A 8 7.37 -15.07 2.53
CA GLY A 8 8.28 -15.91 1.72
C GLY A 8 9.46 -15.15 1.09
N GLY A 9 9.26 -13.84 0.78
CA GLY A 9 10.33 -12.96 0.30
C GLY A 9 11.35 -12.51 1.35
N SER A 10 11.20 -12.90 2.62
CA SER A 10 12.07 -12.47 3.72
C SER A 10 13.54 -12.89 3.58
N TYR A 11 13.77 -14.02 2.94
CA TYR A 11 15.12 -14.56 2.65
C TYR A 11 15.74 -13.95 1.39
N THR A 12 14.99 -13.20 0.60
CA THR A 12 15.53 -12.54 -0.59
C THR A 12 16.31 -11.29 -0.18
N ALA A 13 17.61 -11.29 -0.43
CA ALA A 13 18.51 -10.21 -0.07
C ALA A 13 18.30 -8.95 -0.93
N GLY A 14 18.48 -7.76 -0.34
CA GLY A 14 18.56 -6.48 -1.04
C GLY A 14 19.89 -6.28 -1.75
N THR A 15 20.26 -5.02 -1.96
CA THR A 15 21.57 -4.63 -2.55
C THR A 15 22.74 -4.81 -1.60
N ASP A 16 22.49 -5.00 -0.32
CA ASP A 16 23.49 -5.21 0.73
C ASP A 16 23.74 -6.70 1.05
N ASN A 17 23.15 -7.61 0.26
CA ASN A 17 23.25 -9.06 0.40
C ASN A 17 22.80 -9.60 1.77
N LYS A 18 22.02 -8.81 2.54
CA LYS A 18 21.46 -9.20 3.85
C LYS A 18 20.01 -9.59 3.74
N ASN A 19 19.59 -10.57 4.54
CA ASN A 19 18.25 -11.09 4.62
C ASN A 19 17.75 -11.19 6.07
N ILE A 20 16.59 -11.81 6.31
CA ILE A 20 15.98 -11.90 7.63
C ILE A 20 16.80 -12.72 8.63
N SER A 21 17.61 -13.69 8.18
CA SER A 21 18.46 -14.50 9.06
C SER A 21 19.54 -13.66 9.73
N ASP A 22 20.11 -12.68 9.00
CA ASP A 22 21.12 -11.76 9.55
C ASP A 22 20.58 -10.90 10.70
N ILE A 23 19.28 -10.67 10.73
CA ILE A 23 18.61 -9.96 11.83
C ILE A 23 18.24 -10.94 12.95
N GLY A 24 17.81 -12.14 12.57
CA GLY A 24 17.37 -13.17 13.50
C GLY A 24 18.45 -13.66 14.48
N CYS A 25 19.71 -13.45 14.14
CA CYS A 25 20.87 -13.77 15.00
C CYS A 25 21.18 -12.67 16.03
N LEU A 26 20.52 -11.50 15.96
CA LEU A 26 20.77 -10.36 16.84
C LEU A 26 19.81 -10.35 18.02
N PRO A 27 20.25 -9.89 19.22
CA PRO A 27 19.37 -9.64 20.34
C PRO A 27 18.30 -8.59 19.96
N PRO A 28 17.05 -8.70 20.47
CA PRO A 28 15.97 -7.77 20.17
C PRO A 28 16.32 -6.31 20.48
N GLU A 29 17.05 -6.06 21.56
CA GLU A 29 17.50 -4.72 22.00
C GLU A 29 18.42 -4.10 20.95
N THR A 30 19.39 -4.87 20.45
CA THR A 30 20.31 -4.44 19.40
C THR A 30 19.57 -4.10 18.11
N VAL A 31 18.55 -4.89 17.75
CA VAL A 31 17.70 -4.61 16.58
C VAL A 31 16.93 -3.30 16.77
N ALA A 32 16.33 -3.10 17.95
CA ALA A 32 15.58 -1.88 18.27
C ALA A 32 16.46 -0.63 18.25
N GLU A 33 17.65 -0.70 18.88
CA GLU A 33 18.63 0.39 18.88
C GLU A 33 19.09 0.73 17.47
N LYS A 34 19.35 -0.28 16.65
CA LYS A 34 19.77 -0.08 15.28
C LYS A 34 18.67 0.54 14.42
N VAL A 35 17.42 0.12 14.56
CA VAL A 35 16.29 0.77 13.87
C VAL A 35 16.16 2.23 14.33
N ARG A 36 16.25 2.49 15.64
CA ARG A 36 16.26 3.84 16.19
C ARG A 36 17.38 4.67 15.57
N PHE A 37 18.62 4.17 15.57
CA PHE A 37 19.76 4.86 14.98
C PHE A 37 19.57 5.16 13.49
N ILE A 38 19.04 4.20 12.70
CA ILE A 38 18.75 4.40 11.26
C ILE A 38 17.76 5.55 11.06
N VAL A 39 16.75 5.65 11.92
CA VAL A 39 15.67 6.65 11.81
C VAL A 39 16.10 8.03 12.33
N THR A 40 16.82 8.08 13.45
CA THR A 40 17.08 9.33 14.20
C THR A 40 18.57 9.72 14.28
N GLY A 41 19.48 8.77 14.15
CA GLY A 41 20.91 8.95 14.48
C GLY A 41 21.77 9.58 13.39
N SER A 42 21.24 9.84 12.21
CA SER A 42 21.99 10.48 11.12
C SER A 42 21.81 11.99 11.13
N GLN A 43 22.89 12.78 11.09
CA GLN A 43 22.85 14.25 10.95
C GLN A 43 22.02 14.72 9.74
N HIS A 44 21.82 13.85 8.75
CA HIS A 44 21.08 14.13 7.51
C HIS A 44 19.73 13.41 7.46
N GLY A 45 19.27 12.83 8.56
CA GLY A 45 18.06 12.03 8.67
C GLY A 45 18.14 10.69 7.95
N TYR A 46 17.01 9.97 7.89
CA TYR A 46 16.92 8.65 7.27
C TYR A 46 17.32 8.67 5.78
N ARG A 47 18.20 7.75 5.41
CA ARG A 47 18.63 7.51 4.02
C ARG A 47 18.48 6.02 3.67
N PRO A 48 17.45 5.64 2.91
CA PRO A 48 17.27 4.25 2.47
C PRO A 48 18.42 3.83 1.55
N LYS A 49 18.82 2.57 1.66
CA LYS A 49 19.74 1.96 0.71
C LYS A 49 19.06 1.78 -0.65
N PRO A 50 19.83 1.64 -1.74
CA PRO A 50 19.27 1.37 -3.05
C PRO A 50 18.41 0.10 -3.04
N VAL A 51 17.25 0.18 -3.67
CA VAL A 51 16.35 -0.94 -3.88
C VAL A 51 16.86 -1.77 -5.06
N ARG A 52 16.96 -3.09 -4.91
CA ARG A 52 17.37 -3.98 -5.99
C ARG A 52 16.20 -4.27 -6.92
N ARG A 53 16.33 -3.94 -8.20
CA ARG A 53 15.35 -4.28 -9.24
C ARG A 53 15.46 -5.74 -9.63
N LYS A 54 14.33 -6.43 -9.72
CA LYS A 54 14.20 -7.76 -10.32
C LYS A 54 12.93 -7.79 -11.16
N ASP A 55 13.05 -8.22 -12.40
CA ASP A 55 11.92 -8.38 -13.29
C ASP A 55 11.40 -9.83 -13.19
N ILE A 56 10.12 -9.98 -12.89
CA ILE A 56 9.42 -11.27 -12.76
C ILE A 56 8.60 -11.53 -14.03
N PRO A 57 8.76 -12.67 -14.71
CA PRO A 57 7.95 -13.00 -15.87
C PRO A 57 6.50 -13.23 -15.47
N LYS A 58 5.57 -12.72 -16.28
CA LYS A 58 4.14 -12.99 -16.17
C LYS A 58 3.71 -14.10 -17.15
N PRO A 59 2.62 -14.84 -16.88
CA PRO A 59 2.11 -15.87 -17.80
C PRO A 59 1.81 -15.36 -19.21
N ASN A 60 1.56 -14.07 -19.38
CA ASN A 60 1.28 -13.43 -20.67
C ASN A 60 2.53 -12.95 -21.43
N GLY A 61 3.72 -13.41 -21.06
CA GLY A 61 5.00 -13.03 -21.68
C GLY A 61 5.52 -11.64 -21.31
N LYS A 62 4.78 -10.84 -20.51
CA LYS A 62 5.25 -9.56 -20.01
C LYS A 62 6.05 -9.74 -18.73
N THR A 63 6.86 -8.76 -18.37
CA THR A 63 7.59 -8.75 -17.10
C THR A 63 6.91 -7.82 -16.09
N ARG A 64 7.03 -8.15 -14.81
CA ARG A 64 6.63 -7.28 -13.70
C ARG A 64 7.88 -6.80 -12.99
N PRO A 65 8.07 -5.49 -12.89
CA PRO A 65 9.18 -4.93 -12.14
C PRO A 65 8.96 -5.06 -10.63
N LEU A 66 9.83 -5.76 -9.93
CA LEU A 66 9.82 -5.86 -8.47
C LEU A 66 11.02 -5.12 -7.90
N GLY A 67 10.78 -4.28 -6.90
CA GLY A 67 11.82 -3.63 -6.12
C GLY A 67 12.03 -4.35 -4.79
N ILE A 68 13.24 -4.79 -4.51
CA ILE A 68 13.59 -5.50 -3.28
C ILE A 68 14.39 -4.56 -2.38
N PRO A 69 13.79 -3.92 -1.36
CA PRO A 69 14.51 -3.08 -0.40
C PRO A 69 15.46 -3.92 0.47
N CYS A 70 16.50 -3.30 1.01
CA CYS A 70 17.36 -3.93 2.01
C CYS A 70 16.56 -4.29 3.27
N ILE A 71 16.98 -5.35 3.96
CA ILE A 71 16.21 -5.91 5.06
C ILE A 71 15.99 -4.92 6.22
N TRP A 72 16.95 -4.04 6.50
CA TRP A 72 16.82 -2.98 7.50
C TRP A 72 15.82 -1.92 7.09
N ASP A 73 15.77 -1.57 5.81
CA ASP A 73 14.75 -0.64 5.28
C ASP A 73 13.36 -1.27 5.32
N ARG A 74 13.24 -2.59 5.12
CA ARG A 74 11.97 -3.31 5.31
C ARG A 74 11.51 -3.26 6.77
N LEU A 75 12.43 -3.38 7.74
CA LEU A 75 12.10 -3.21 9.15
C LEU A 75 11.58 -1.80 9.46
N VAL A 76 12.26 -0.77 8.97
CA VAL A 76 11.81 0.61 9.13
C VAL A 76 10.42 0.81 8.51
N GLN A 77 10.20 0.32 7.30
CA GLN A 77 8.89 0.36 6.64
C GLN A 77 7.80 -0.36 7.45
N GLN A 78 8.12 -1.52 8.03
CA GLN A 78 7.19 -2.27 8.87
C GLN A 78 6.85 -1.53 10.17
N CYS A 79 7.83 -0.90 10.81
CA CYS A 79 7.58 -0.09 12.00
C CYS A 79 6.65 1.09 11.69
N ILE A 80 6.91 1.81 10.60
CA ILE A 80 6.07 2.92 10.14
C ILE A 80 4.66 2.42 9.83
N LYS A 81 4.55 1.32 9.06
CA LYS A 81 3.27 0.74 8.71
C LYS A 81 2.43 0.45 9.95
N GLN A 82 3.00 -0.21 10.97
CA GLN A 82 2.28 -0.55 12.20
C GLN A 82 1.76 0.67 12.97
N VAL A 83 2.45 1.80 12.87
CA VAL A 83 2.03 3.06 13.54
C VAL A 83 0.91 3.74 12.78
N ILE A 84 1.04 3.84 11.45
CA ILE A 84 0.08 4.64 10.64
C ILE A 84 -1.13 3.84 10.16
N GLU A 85 -1.02 2.51 10.04
CA GLU A 85 -2.09 1.66 9.52
C GLU A 85 -3.39 1.79 10.32
N PRO A 86 -3.41 1.76 11.68
CA PRO A 86 -4.63 1.94 12.45
C PRO A 86 -5.30 3.31 12.22
N ILE A 87 -4.48 4.36 12.04
CA ILE A 87 -4.98 5.73 11.76
C ILE A 87 -5.66 5.77 10.39
N CYS A 88 -5.07 5.11 9.40
CA CYS A 88 -5.60 5.04 8.05
C CYS A 88 -6.86 4.16 8.00
N GLU A 89 -6.83 2.99 8.67
CA GLU A 89 -7.96 2.04 8.71
C GLU A 89 -9.25 2.69 9.24
N ALA A 90 -9.14 3.57 10.25
CA ALA A 90 -10.27 4.30 10.78
C ALA A 90 -10.93 5.28 9.78
N LYS A 91 -10.27 5.54 8.65
CA LYS A 91 -10.71 6.52 7.64
C LYS A 91 -10.98 5.93 6.26
N PHE A 92 -10.59 4.69 6.04
CA PHE A 92 -10.85 4.01 4.79
C PHE A 92 -12.32 3.64 4.62
N SER A 93 -12.79 3.66 3.38
CA SER A 93 -14.13 3.20 3.02
C SER A 93 -14.37 1.76 3.48
N ASP A 94 -15.60 1.49 3.94
CA ASP A 94 -16.03 0.12 4.27
C ASP A 94 -16.13 -0.79 3.06
N ASN A 95 -16.18 -0.22 1.86
CA ASN A 95 -16.26 -0.94 0.60
C ASN A 95 -14.89 -1.18 -0.05
N SER A 96 -13.80 -0.77 0.60
CA SER A 96 -12.42 -1.05 0.18
C SER A 96 -11.90 -2.30 0.88
N TYR A 97 -11.42 -3.30 0.12
CA TYR A 97 -11.03 -4.62 0.64
C TYR A 97 -9.56 -4.96 0.40
N GLY A 98 -8.88 -4.31 -0.54
CA GLY A 98 -7.52 -4.61 -0.93
C GLY A 98 -6.48 -4.27 0.14
N PHE A 99 -5.54 -5.18 0.41
CA PHE A 99 -4.38 -4.97 1.30
C PHE A 99 -4.70 -4.49 2.72
N ARG A 100 -5.91 -4.70 3.19
CA ARG A 100 -6.36 -4.27 4.51
C ARG A 100 -6.37 -5.42 5.52
N PRO A 101 -6.02 -5.16 6.80
CA PRO A 101 -6.14 -6.18 7.84
C PRO A 101 -7.61 -6.61 8.00
N ASN A 102 -7.81 -7.91 8.27
CA ASN A 102 -9.14 -8.51 8.49
C ASN A 102 -10.13 -8.35 7.31
N ARG A 103 -9.63 -8.05 6.11
CA ARG A 103 -10.43 -8.02 4.89
C ARG A 103 -9.81 -8.95 3.85
N SER A 104 -10.65 -9.60 3.08
CA SER A 104 -10.22 -10.61 2.12
C SER A 104 -11.01 -10.52 0.80
N VAL A 105 -10.56 -11.28 -0.20
CA VAL A 105 -11.25 -11.44 -1.49
C VAL A 105 -12.67 -11.98 -1.29
N GLU A 106 -12.81 -12.97 -0.41
CA GLU A 106 -14.08 -13.62 -0.11
C GLU A 106 -15.10 -12.61 0.44
N HIS A 107 -14.67 -11.70 1.31
CA HIS A 107 -15.52 -10.63 1.83
C HIS A 107 -15.99 -9.69 0.71
N ALA A 108 -15.11 -9.32 -0.22
CA ALA A 108 -15.46 -8.49 -1.37
C ALA A 108 -16.45 -9.21 -2.30
N VAL A 109 -16.21 -10.49 -2.61
CA VAL A 109 -17.10 -11.32 -3.42
C VAL A 109 -18.47 -11.45 -2.74
N GLN A 110 -18.51 -11.76 -1.45
CA GLN A 110 -19.75 -11.87 -0.69
C GLN A 110 -20.54 -10.54 -0.70
N LYS A 111 -19.85 -9.42 -0.55
CA LYS A 111 -20.49 -8.10 -0.63
C LYS A 111 -21.09 -7.86 -2.01
N THR A 112 -20.32 -8.12 -3.08
CA THR A 112 -20.80 -7.99 -4.46
C THR A 112 -21.99 -8.90 -4.73
N TYR A 113 -21.93 -10.16 -4.30
CA TYR A 113 -23.06 -11.10 -4.40
C TYR A 113 -24.32 -10.57 -3.71
N THR A 114 -24.15 -10.03 -2.48
CA THR A 114 -25.27 -9.45 -1.73
C THR A 114 -25.88 -8.24 -2.47
N MET A 115 -25.03 -7.39 -3.09
CA MET A 115 -25.52 -6.25 -3.88
C MET A 115 -26.32 -6.70 -5.09
N LEU A 116 -25.84 -7.69 -5.84
CA LEU A 116 -26.50 -8.19 -7.04
C LEU A 116 -27.82 -8.92 -6.69
N GLN A 117 -27.79 -9.81 -5.70
CA GLN A 117 -28.90 -10.71 -5.40
C GLN A 117 -29.96 -10.10 -4.47
N ARG A 118 -29.53 -9.36 -3.42
CA ARG A 118 -30.43 -8.85 -2.39
C ARG A 118 -30.83 -7.40 -2.60
N MET A 119 -29.94 -6.59 -3.20
CA MET A 119 -30.18 -5.17 -3.42
C MET A 119 -30.68 -4.86 -4.84
N ASN A 120 -30.83 -5.88 -5.69
CA ASN A 120 -31.27 -5.76 -7.08
C ASN A 120 -30.45 -4.77 -7.92
N LEU A 121 -29.14 -4.72 -7.70
CA LEU A 121 -28.23 -3.92 -8.52
C LEU A 121 -27.89 -4.70 -9.78
N HIS A 122 -28.46 -4.31 -10.91
CA HIS A 122 -28.33 -5.06 -12.18
C HIS A 122 -27.18 -4.56 -13.06
N TYR A 123 -26.58 -3.42 -12.76
CA TYR A 123 -25.51 -2.84 -13.56
C TYR A 123 -24.19 -2.92 -12.80
N VAL A 124 -23.17 -3.44 -13.46
CA VAL A 124 -21.80 -3.52 -12.94
C VAL A 124 -20.89 -2.73 -13.87
N ILE A 125 -20.15 -1.78 -13.32
CA ILE A 125 -19.13 -1.02 -14.05
C ILE A 125 -17.78 -1.46 -13.49
N GLU A 126 -16.94 -2.04 -14.36
CA GLU A 126 -15.58 -2.42 -14.04
C GLU A 126 -14.60 -1.42 -14.65
N PHE A 127 -13.65 -0.94 -13.88
CA PHE A 127 -12.54 -0.14 -14.39
C PHE A 127 -11.24 -0.50 -13.68
N ASP A 128 -10.12 -0.41 -14.40
CA ASP A 128 -8.78 -0.69 -13.89
C ASP A 128 -7.85 0.48 -14.16
N ILE A 129 -7.01 0.83 -13.18
CA ILE A 129 -6.04 1.92 -13.31
C ILE A 129 -4.70 1.35 -13.77
N LYS A 130 -4.40 1.53 -15.06
CA LYS A 130 -3.16 1.05 -15.66
C LYS A 130 -1.92 1.64 -14.97
N GLY A 131 -1.05 0.75 -14.49
CA GLY A 131 0.23 1.14 -13.89
C GLY A 131 0.07 2.01 -12.64
N PHE A 132 -0.93 1.75 -11.80
CA PHE A 132 -1.27 2.58 -10.66
C PHE A 132 -0.07 2.84 -9.74
N PHE A 133 0.62 1.77 -9.30
CA PHE A 133 1.78 1.88 -8.40
C PHE A 133 2.92 2.71 -8.99
N ASP A 134 3.12 2.66 -10.29
CA ASP A 134 4.21 3.37 -10.99
C ASP A 134 3.90 4.86 -11.21
N ASN A 135 2.63 5.27 -11.06
CA ASN A 135 2.17 6.62 -11.37
C ASN A 135 1.70 7.42 -10.15
N VAL A 136 1.84 6.92 -8.94
CA VAL A 136 1.48 7.66 -7.71
C VAL A 136 2.31 8.94 -7.61
N ASN A 137 1.63 10.10 -7.56
CA ASN A 137 2.27 11.39 -7.37
C ASN A 137 2.68 11.57 -5.90
N HIS A 138 3.98 11.72 -5.65
CA HIS A 138 4.53 11.83 -4.29
C HIS A 138 3.99 13.06 -3.53
N SER A 139 3.87 14.21 -4.21
CA SER A 139 3.38 15.44 -3.56
C SER A 139 1.90 15.33 -3.19
N LYS A 140 1.09 14.71 -4.05
CA LYS A 140 -0.32 14.44 -3.75
C LYS A 140 -0.45 13.49 -2.58
N LEU A 141 0.29 12.38 -2.59
CA LEU A 141 0.29 11.40 -1.49
C LEU A 141 0.68 12.03 -0.15
N MET A 142 1.70 12.92 -0.11
CA MET A 142 2.07 13.61 1.14
C MET A 142 0.93 14.48 1.68
N ARG A 143 0.19 15.17 0.82
CA ARG A 143 -0.99 15.95 1.22
C ARG A 143 -2.11 15.07 1.74
N GLN A 144 -2.33 13.91 1.13
CA GLN A 144 -3.33 12.93 1.56
C GLN A 144 -3.00 12.33 2.92
N ILE A 145 -1.72 11.98 3.17
CA ILE A 145 -1.24 11.53 4.48
C ILE A 145 -1.50 12.60 5.55
N TRP A 146 -1.20 13.86 5.24
CA TRP A 146 -1.49 14.98 6.13
C TRP A 146 -2.99 15.11 6.41
N ALA A 147 -3.83 15.06 5.39
CA ALA A 147 -5.30 15.12 5.52
C ALA A 147 -5.89 13.94 6.33
N MET A 148 -5.17 12.82 6.38
CA MET A 148 -5.50 11.70 7.27
C MET A 148 -5.13 11.94 8.74
N GLY A 149 -4.65 13.14 9.11
CA GLY A 149 -4.31 13.49 10.49
C GLY A 149 -2.91 13.05 10.91
N ILE A 150 -2.08 12.60 9.99
CA ILE A 150 -0.67 12.26 10.26
C ILE A 150 0.18 13.52 10.04
N HIS A 151 0.37 14.29 11.11
CA HIS A 151 1.01 15.63 11.05
C HIS A 151 2.48 15.63 11.50
N ASP A 152 3.05 14.46 11.79
CA ASP A 152 4.46 14.35 12.15
C ASP A 152 5.34 14.60 10.91
N LYS A 153 6.04 15.73 10.91
CA LYS A 153 6.92 16.15 9.82
C LYS A 153 8.10 15.19 9.60
N GLN A 154 8.62 14.60 10.68
CA GLN A 154 9.73 13.66 10.61
C GLN A 154 9.26 12.34 9.95
N LEU A 155 8.11 11.83 10.33
CA LEU A 155 7.51 10.65 9.72
C LEU A 155 7.23 10.86 8.24
N ILE A 156 6.62 11.98 7.86
CA ILE A 156 6.37 12.34 6.46
C ILE A 156 7.68 12.45 5.67
N PHE A 157 8.72 13.03 6.27
CA PHE A 157 10.04 13.09 5.65
C PHE A 157 10.61 11.68 5.38
N ILE A 158 10.48 10.75 6.33
CA ILE A 158 10.95 9.38 6.18
C ILE A 158 10.18 8.67 5.06
N ILE A 159 8.85 8.81 5.02
CA ILE A 159 8.01 8.24 3.93
C ILE A 159 8.46 8.79 2.57
N LYS A 160 8.69 10.11 2.48
CA LYS A 160 9.20 10.73 1.26
C LYS A 160 10.56 10.19 0.83
N ARG A 161 11.45 9.88 1.80
CA ARG A 161 12.74 9.26 1.52
C ARG A 161 12.58 7.82 1.02
N ILE A 162 11.67 7.04 1.60
CA ILE A 162 11.34 5.68 1.13
C ILE A 162 10.86 5.72 -0.33
N LEU A 163 9.96 6.64 -0.67
CA LEU A 163 9.45 6.78 -2.05
C LEU A 163 10.53 7.20 -3.05
N LYS A 164 11.51 7.97 -2.62
CA LYS A 164 12.66 8.43 -3.42
C LYS A 164 13.90 7.54 -3.27
N ALA A 165 13.77 6.35 -2.70
CA ALA A 165 14.88 5.43 -2.58
C ALA A 165 15.47 5.12 -3.97
N PRO A 166 16.80 5.21 -4.15
CA PRO A 166 17.42 4.87 -5.43
C PRO A 166 17.12 3.44 -5.83
N ILE A 167 16.88 3.19 -7.10
CA ILE A 167 16.62 1.85 -7.64
C ILE A 167 17.86 1.41 -8.43
N ARG A 168 18.47 0.32 -8.00
CA ARG A 168 19.60 -0.30 -8.72
C ARG A 168 19.06 -1.27 -9.76
N MET A 169 19.30 -0.95 -11.02
CA MET A 169 18.86 -1.75 -12.16
C MET A 169 19.79 -2.96 -12.38
N PRO A 170 19.34 -4.00 -13.12
CA PRO A 170 20.16 -5.18 -13.41
C PRO A 170 21.45 -4.87 -14.19
N ASP A 171 21.46 -3.82 -14.98
CA ASP A 171 22.63 -3.32 -15.74
C ASP A 171 23.64 -2.54 -14.87
N GLY A 172 23.35 -2.39 -13.55
CA GLY A 172 24.18 -1.65 -12.60
C GLY A 172 23.89 -0.16 -12.51
N THR A 173 23.04 0.40 -13.39
CA THR A 173 22.64 1.80 -13.33
C THR A 173 21.76 2.08 -12.11
N THR A 174 21.69 3.35 -11.69
CA THR A 174 20.84 3.77 -10.55
C THR A 174 19.88 4.82 -11.02
N LEU A 175 18.59 4.55 -10.78
CA LEU A 175 17.48 5.46 -11.07
C LEU A 175 16.92 6.03 -9.76
N ILE A 176 16.67 7.34 -9.72
CA ILE A 176 15.93 7.97 -8.61
C ILE A 176 14.50 8.23 -9.09
N PRO A 177 13.47 7.59 -8.48
CA PRO A 177 12.10 7.76 -8.90
C PRO A 177 11.57 9.15 -8.53
N ASP A 178 10.87 9.79 -9.45
CA ASP A 178 10.15 11.05 -9.26
C ASP A 178 8.68 10.84 -8.87
N LYS A 179 8.14 9.67 -9.20
CA LYS A 179 6.77 9.21 -8.94
C LYS A 179 6.73 7.72 -8.67
N GLY A 180 5.57 7.24 -8.28
CA GLY A 180 5.32 5.82 -8.01
C GLY A 180 5.69 5.40 -6.60
N THR A 181 5.24 4.20 -6.24
CA THR A 181 5.63 3.49 -5.02
C THR A 181 6.43 2.26 -5.41
N PRO A 182 7.53 1.94 -4.70
CA PRO A 182 8.33 0.78 -5.07
C PRO A 182 7.49 -0.50 -4.95
N GLN A 183 7.25 -1.19 -6.07
CA GLN A 183 6.58 -2.49 -6.06
C GLN A 183 7.44 -3.49 -5.27
N GLY A 184 6.87 -4.08 -4.21
CA GLY A 184 7.59 -4.95 -3.25
C GLY A 184 8.03 -4.23 -1.96
N GLY A 185 7.78 -2.94 -1.81
CA GLY A 185 7.91 -2.24 -0.53
C GLY A 185 6.79 -2.63 0.44
N ILE A 186 7.12 -2.88 1.72
CA ILE A 186 6.15 -3.30 2.75
C ILE A 186 5.06 -2.24 2.99
N ILE A 187 5.41 -0.97 2.90
CA ILE A 187 4.47 0.14 3.11
C ILE A 187 3.66 0.49 1.85
N SER A 188 4.12 0.07 0.67
CA SER A 188 3.54 0.49 -0.61
C SER A 188 2.05 0.18 -0.76
N PRO A 189 1.52 -0.98 -0.33
CA PRO A 189 0.08 -1.26 -0.38
C PRO A 189 -0.75 -0.28 0.46
N LEU A 190 -0.29 0.05 1.66
CA LEU A 190 -0.96 1.03 2.53
C LEU A 190 -0.98 2.43 1.88
N LEU A 191 0.15 2.86 1.31
CA LEU A 191 0.23 4.15 0.60
C LEU A 191 -0.68 4.18 -0.64
N ALA A 192 -0.82 3.06 -1.33
CA ALA A 192 -1.75 2.90 -2.44
C ALA A 192 -3.21 3.08 -1.98
N ASN A 193 -3.60 2.46 -0.88
CA ASN A 193 -4.94 2.62 -0.30
C ASN A 193 -5.21 4.07 0.15
N ILE A 194 -4.21 4.78 0.68
CA ILE A 194 -4.34 6.20 1.01
C ILE A 194 -4.70 7.02 -0.25
N VAL A 195 -4.02 6.76 -1.36
CA VAL A 195 -4.30 7.46 -2.63
C VAL A 195 -5.70 7.17 -3.14
N LEU A 196 -6.13 5.92 -3.10
CA LEU A 196 -7.43 5.49 -3.62
C LEU A 196 -8.60 5.85 -2.71
N ASN A 197 -8.37 6.06 -1.42
CA ASN A 197 -9.42 6.45 -0.50
C ASN A 197 -10.14 7.76 -0.89
N GLU A 198 -9.46 8.66 -1.62
CA GLU A 198 -10.14 9.85 -2.17
C GLU A 198 -11.16 9.47 -3.23
N LEU A 199 -10.83 8.51 -4.09
CA LEU A 199 -11.77 8.00 -5.09
C LEU A 199 -12.95 7.30 -4.45
N ASP A 200 -12.68 6.41 -3.47
CA ASP A 200 -13.73 5.71 -2.73
C ASP A 200 -14.70 6.72 -2.07
N LYS A 201 -14.15 7.70 -1.35
CA LYS A 201 -14.97 8.75 -0.70
C LYS A 201 -15.71 9.64 -1.70
N TRP A 202 -15.10 9.94 -2.84
CA TRP A 202 -15.77 10.71 -3.88
C TRP A 202 -16.97 9.93 -4.42
N VAL A 203 -16.81 8.64 -4.73
CA VAL A 203 -17.92 7.78 -5.18
C VAL A 203 -19.02 7.71 -4.12
N GLU A 204 -18.66 7.48 -2.85
CA GLU A 204 -19.61 7.46 -1.74
C GLU A 204 -20.37 8.79 -1.59
N SER A 205 -19.67 9.93 -1.76
CA SER A 205 -20.29 11.25 -1.66
C SER A 205 -21.30 11.53 -2.78
N GLN A 206 -21.10 10.95 -3.97
CA GLN A 206 -22.01 11.15 -5.10
C GLN A 206 -23.36 10.44 -4.90
N TRP A 207 -23.37 9.30 -4.19
CA TRP A 207 -24.50 8.40 -4.16
C TRP A 207 -25.00 8.05 -2.75
N GLN A 208 -24.10 7.72 -1.84
CA GLN A 208 -24.48 7.26 -0.49
C GLN A 208 -24.74 8.42 0.49
N ASN A 209 -23.98 9.50 0.36
CA ASN A 209 -23.99 10.63 1.28
C ASN A 209 -24.45 11.94 0.62
N HIS A 210 -25.11 11.87 -0.54
CA HIS A 210 -25.53 13.08 -1.25
C HIS A 210 -26.59 13.84 -0.41
N PRO A 211 -26.46 15.17 -0.20
CA PRO A 211 -27.38 15.95 0.63
C PRO A 211 -28.84 15.87 0.16
N LEU A 212 -29.07 15.80 -1.15
CA LEU A 212 -30.41 15.70 -1.73
C LEU A 212 -31.12 14.38 -1.48
N VAL A 213 -30.41 13.32 -1.05
CA VAL A 213 -31.02 12.03 -0.69
C VAL A 213 -32.00 12.18 0.48
N LYS A 214 -31.77 13.15 1.38
CA LYS A 214 -32.65 13.44 2.51
C LYS A 214 -33.92 14.22 2.10
N GLU A 215 -33.83 15.02 1.04
CA GLU A 215 -34.86 16.00 0.67
C GLU A 215 -36.00 15.41 -0.16
N TYR A 216 -35.79 14.33 -0.89
CA TYR A 216 -36.75 13.79 -1.85
C TYR A 216 -37.46 12.49 -1.44
N GLY A 217 -37.27 11.99 -0.22
CA GLY A 217 -37.93 10.75 0.24
C GLY A 217 -37.54 9.49 -0.54
N TYR A 218 -36.62 9.60 -1.48
CA TYR A 218 -36.06 8.51 -2.30
C TYR A 218 -34.91 7.76 -1.62
N GLU A 219 -34.68 8.02 -0.34
CA GLU A 219 -33.52 7.53 0.43
C GLU A 219 -33.27 6.03 0.29
N ARG A 220 -34.31 5.23 0.25
CA ARG A 220 -34.16 3.76 0.22
C ARG A 220 -33.82 3.22 -1.17
N LYS A 221 -34.34 3.81 -2.24
CA LYS A 221 -34.08 3.33 -3.61
C LYS A 221 -32.71 3.77 -4.13
N ILE A 222 -32.29 5.00 -3.86
CA ILE A 222 -30.98 5.51 -4.33
C ILE A 222 -29.84 4.97 -3.48
N ARG A 223 -30.01 4.85 -2.15
CA ARG A 223 -29.00 4.23 -1.26
C ARG A 223 -28.69 2.78 -1.62
N ASN A 224 -29.69 2.07 -2.12
CA ASN A 224 -29.54 0.66 -2.52
C ASN A 224 -29.08 0.51 -3.98
N SER A 225 -29.10 1.59 -4.79
CA SER A 225 -28.87 1.46 -6.23
C SER A 225 -27.42 1.62 -6.68
N ILE A 226 -26.54 2.24 -5.85
CA ILE A 226 -25.14 2.45 -6.25
C ILE A 226 -24.23 2.29 -5.04
N THR A 227 -23.55 1.17 -4.98
CA THR A 227 -22.50 0.91 -3.99
C THR A 227 -21.25 0.55 -4.75
N SER A 228 -20.15 1.28 -4.54
CA SER A 228 -18.87 0.91 -5.11
C SER A 228 -18.21 -0.18 -4.26
N VAL A 229 -17.65 -1.18 -4.90
CA VAL A 229 -16.72 -2.12 -4.28
C VAL A 229 -15.38 -1.92 -4.94
N SER A 230 -14.42 -1.40 -4.21
CA SER A 230 -13.05 -1.29 -4.69
C SER A 230 -12.38 -2.67 -4.64
N TYR A 231 -12.43 -3.37 -5.79
CA TYR A 231 -11.96 -4.76 -5.94
C TYR A 231 -10.57 -4.88 -6.57
N THR A 232 -10.10 -3.82 -7.24
CA THR A 232 -8.93 -3.84 -8.14
C THR A 232 -7.60 -4.17 -7.45
N HIS A 233 -7.50 -3.99 -6.12
CA HIS A 233 -6.26 -4.23 -5.39
C HIS A 233 -5.96 -5.70 -5.09
N LEU A 234 -6.94 -6.57 -5.15
CA LEU A 234 -6.80 -7.97 -4.75
C LEU A 234 -6.08 -8.83 -5.79
N ARG A 235 -6.29 -8.55 -7.06
CA ARG A 235 -5.68 -9.32 -8.17
C ARG A 235 -4.15 -9.20 -8.25
N ALA A 236 -3.60 -8.10 -7.74
CA ALA A 236 -2.14 -7.89 -7.75
C ALA A 236 -1.42 -8.67 -6.63
N HIS A 237 -2.13 -9.07 -5.58
CA HIS A 237 -1.53 -9.71 -4.40
C HIS A 237 -1.48 -11.24 -4.47
N GLU A 238 -2.45 -11.86 -5.11
CA GLU A 238 -2.49 -13.34 -5.19
C GLU A 238 -1.30 -13.95 -5.94
N THR A 239 -0.68 -13.17 -6.83
CA THR A 239 0.53 -13.58 -7.55
C THR A 239 1.84 -13.34 -6.79
N GLU A 240 1.84 -12.60 -5.68
CA GLU A 240 3.05 -12.27 -4.90
C GLU A 240 3.29 -13.21 -3.71
N LEU A 241 2.29 -13.95 -3.27
CA LEU A 241 2.38 -14.84 -2.10
C LEU A 241 2.91 -16.25 -2.42
N HIS A 242 3.08 -16.60 -3.67
CA HIS A 242 3.49 -17.95 -4.11
C HIS A 242 4.89 -18.02 -4.74
N LEU A 243 5.78 -17.02 -4.49
CA LEU A 243 7.18 -17.10 -4.93
C LEU A 243 8.16 -16.93 -3.78
#